data_302e28e13b9d795b2e66bf369045a9a5
#
_entry.id   302e28e13b9d795b2e66bf369045a9a5
#
_cell.length_a   1.000
_cell.length_b   1.000
_cell.length_c   1.000
_cell.angle_alpha   90.00
_cell.angle_beta   90.00
_cell.angle_gamma   90.00
#
_symmetry.space_group_name_H-M   'P 1'
#
loop_
_entity.id
_entity.type
_entity.pdbx_description
1 polymer ?
#
loop_
_entity_poly.entity_id
_entity_poly.type
_entity_poly.pdbx_seq_one_letter_code
_entity_poly.pdbx_strand_id
1 'polypeptide(L)'
;MKKSTLTFLGRDSGFGRENNSVYVKIDDKLVIIDCGFTVFEKLKEKLKLEEYKEIDVIITHLHNDHAGSLSQLILYLYFIYNKKVNVISKCEKIKEYLEITGTPEEAYTLQGEKEYVEIIKTEHTKYLDAYGCKLTIKGKTIIYTADTNTLEPYRPYLKSADELYVDVSKFRRSAFKNRQYHRRIKKRKKQWNRYLFNAYGW
;
A
#
# COMPACT_ATOMS: atom_id res chain seq x y z
N MET A 1 9.15 -22.22 3.62
CA MET A 1 8.12 -21.13 3.54
C MET A 1 8.17 -20.55 2.12
N LYS A 2 7.03 -20.39 1.44
CA LYS A 2 7.02 -19.73 0.13
C LYS A 2 7.33 -18.23 0.33
N LYS A 3 8.23 -17.69 -0.50
CA LYS A 3 8.64 -16.28 -0.44
C LYS A 3 7.46 -15.35 -0.75
N SER A 4 7.26 -14.32 0.07
CA SER A 4 6.28 -13.25 -0.14
C SER A 4 6.51 -12.57 -1.49
N THR A 5 5.43 -12.22 -2.21
CA THR A 5 5.55 -11.47 -3.47
C THR A 5 5.90 -10.01 -3.20
N LEU A 6 5.26 -9.38 -2.19
CA LEU A 6 5.57 -8.02 -1.77
C LEU A 6 6.72 -8.02 -0.76
N THR A 7 7.61 -7.04 -0.87
CA THR A 7 8.71 -6.80 0.06
C THR A 7 8.38 -5.59 0.92
N PHE A 8 8.46 -5.75 2.25
CA PHE A 8 8.20 -4.65 3.17
C PHE A 8 9.38 -3.70 3.27
N LEU A 9 9.07 -2.40 3.23
CA LEU A 9 9.97 -1.31 3.61
C LEU A 9 9.84 -0.98 5.10
N GLY A 10 8.63 -1.02 5.61
CA GLY A 10 8.30 -0.88 7.02
C GLY A 10 6.97 -1.55 7.33
N ARG A 11 6.67 -1.73 8.63
CA ARG A 11 5.48 -2.43 9.10
C ARG A 11 4.79 -1.77 10.28
N ASP A 12 5.29 -0.61 10.72
CA ASP A 12 4.73 0.12 11.85
C ASP A 12 3.61 1.07 11.42
N SER A 13 2.86 1.55 12.40
CA SER A 13 1.86 2.62 12.23
C SER A 13 2.52 3.99 12.11
N GLY A 14 1.70 5.04 11.97
CA GLY A 14 2.15 6.42 11.92
C GLY A 14 2.95 6.90 13.14
N PHE A 15 2.84 6.21 14.26
CA PHE A 15 3.57 6.50 15.50
C PHE A 15 4.74 5.54 15.75
N GLY A 16 4.98 4.61 14.84
CA GLY A 16 6.10 3.67 14.90
C GLY A 16 7.37 4.21 14.27
N ARG A 17 8.42 3.39 14.28
CA ARG A 17 9.73 3.76 13.71
C ARG A 17 9.77 3.71 12.19
N GLU A 18 8.90 2.91 11.59
CA GLU A 18 8.92 2.59 10.17
C GLU A 18 7.51 2.55 9.62
N ASN A 19 7.14 3.52 8.81
CA ASN A 19 5.80 3.55 8.23
C ASN A 19 5.53 2.33 7.37
N ASN A 20 4.29 1.84 7.42
CA ASN A 20 3.87 0.68 6.66
C ASN A 20 3.92 0.96 5.16
N SER A 21 4.78 0.24 4.47
CA SER A 21 4.92 0.31 3.02
C SER A 21 5.51 -0.97 2.47
N VAL A 22 5.15 -1.29 1.24
CA VAL A 22 5.67 -2.44 0.51
C VAL A 22 6.05 -2.04 -0.91
N TYR A 23 6.95 -2.83 -1.52
CA TYR A 23 7.24 -2.73 -2.94
C TYR A 23 7.33 -4.09 -3.59
N VAL A 24 7.20 -4.09 -4.92
CA VAL A 24 7.48 -5.25 -5.76
C VAL A 24 8.16 -4.78 -7.05
N LYS A 25 9.07 -5.61 -7.55
CA LYS A 25 9.74 -5.41 -8.84
C LYS A 25 9.05 -6.27 -9.89
N ILE A 26 8.64 -5.63 -10.97
CA ILE A 26 8.02 -6.29 -12.12
C ILE A 26 8.85 -5.91 -13.34
N ASP A 27 9.79 -6.79 -13.71
CA ASP A 27 10.79 -6.55 -14.73
C ASP A 27 11.59 -5.24 -14.44
N ASP A 28 11.55 -4.24 -15.29
CA ASP A 28 12.19 -2.93 -15.10
C ASP A 28 11.26 -1.86 -14.47
N LYS A 29 10.10 -2.29 -13.95
CA LYS A 29 9.13 -1.46 -13.21
C LYS A 29 9.25 -1.70 -11.71
N LEU A 30 9.19 -0.63 -10.93
CA LEU A 30 9.01 -0.63 -9.48
C LEU A 30 7.58 -0.23 -9.12
N VAL A 31 6.88 -1.06 -8.36
CA VAL A 31 5.57 -0.73 -7.80
C VAL A 31 5.71 -0.59 -6.30
N ILE A 32 5.32 0.55 -5.75
CA ILE A 32 5.36 0.89 -4.33
C ILE A 32 3.92 1.07 -3.85
N ILE A 33 3.57 0.56 -2.68
CA ILE A 33 2.29 0.83 -2.02
C ILE A 33 2.59 1.62 -0.77
N ASP A 34 2.07 2.85 -0.74
CA ASP A 34 2.27 3.89 0.25
C ASP A 34 3.71 4.42 0.35
N CYS A 35 3.80 5.72 0.55
CA CYS A 35 5.04 6.46 0.64
C CYS A 35 5.00 7.44 1.84
N GLY A 36 4.92 6.88 3.05
CA GLY A 36 4.93 7.62 4.31
C GLY A 36 6.27 8.26 4.63
N PHE A 37 6.35 9.03 5.70
CA PHE A 37 7.54 9.83 6.06
C PHE A 37 8.88 9.08 6.04
N THR A 38 8.90 7.82 6.46
CA THR A 38 10.14 7.05 6.56
C THR A 38 10.49 6.27 5.30
N VAL A 39 9.62 6.33 4.27
CA VAL A 39 9.68 5.42 3.13
C VAL A 39 10.68 5.89 2.09
N PHE A 40 10.73 7.19 1.78
CA PHE A 40 11.64 7.73 0.76
C PHE A 40 13.10 7.41 1.07
N GLU A 41 13.57 7.66 2.29
CA GLU A 41 14.96 7.36 2.66
C GLU A 41 15.27 5.87 2.55
N LYS A 42 14.35 5.02 2.98
CA LYS A 42 14.51 3.57 2.85
C LYS A 42 14.53 3.07 1.41
N LEU A 43 13.77 3.71 0.53
CA LEU A 43 13.81 3.40 -0.90
C LEU A 43 15.20 3.71 -1.46
N LYS A 44 15.77 4.88 -1.15
CA LYS A 44 17.13 5.25 -1.58
C LYS A 44 18.21 4.33 -1.02
N GLU A 45 18.10 3.93 0.24
CA GLU A 45 19.03 3.01 0.86
C GLU A 45 19.01 1.61 0.25
N LYS A 46 17.83 1.12 -0.13
CA LYS A 46 17.64 -0.28 -0.54
C LYS A 46 17.61 -0.49 -2.04
N LEU A 47 17.32 0.55 -2.81
CA LEU A 47 17.06 0.45 -4.24
C LEU A 47 17.82 1.55 -5.00
N LYS A 48 18.27 1.20 -6.17
CA LYS A 48 18.76 2.15 -7.17
C LYS A 48 17.56 2.60 -8.01
N LEU A 49 16.88 3.66 -7.59
CA LEU A 49 15.64 4.12 -8.20
C LEU A 49 15.83 4.56 -9.65
N GLU A 50 17.02 5.01 -9.99
CA GLU A 50 17.43 5.40 -11.35
C GLU A 50 17.42 4.26 -12.36
N GLU A 51 17.58 3.01 -11.93
CA GLU A 51 17.63 1.85 -12.81
C GLU A 51 16.25 1.42 -13.32
N TYR A 52 15.16 1.82 -12.64
CA TYR A 52 13.80 1.46 -13.07
C TYR A 52 13.32 2.38 -14.19
N LYS A 53 12.78 1.81 -15.26
CA LYS A 53 12.18 2.60 -16.35
C LYS A 53 10.86 3.24 -15.95
N GLU A 54 10.11 2.56 -15.11
CA GLU A 54 8.80 3.01 -14.65
C GLU A 54 8.70 2.83 -13.13
N ILE A 55 8.17 3.85 -12.43
CA ILE A 55 7.91 3.80 -11.00
C ILE A 55 6.44 4.17 -10.78
N ASP A 56 5.68 3.20 -10.27
CA ASP A 56 4.29 3.34 -9.90
C ASP A 56 4.18 3.44 -8.37
N VAL A 57 3.46 4.43 -7.88
CA VAL A 57 3.20 4.60 -6.45
C VAL A 57 1.69 4.57 -6.21
N ILE A 58 1.22 3.53 -5.57
CA ILE A 58 -0.17 3.38 -5.15
C ILE A 58 -0.31 4.07 -3.80
N ILE A 59 -1.20 5.06 -3.69
CA ILE A 59 -1.52 5.73 -2.42
C ILE A 59 -2.90 5.30 -1.96
N THR A 60 -2.92 4.65 -0.80
CA THR A 60 -4.13 4.09 -0.21
C THR A 60 -4.98 5.14 0.49
N HIS A 61 -4.36 6.10 1.17
CA HIS A 61 -5.01 7.25 1.79
C HIS A 61 -3.97 8.31 2.19
N LEU A 62 -4.44 9.49 2.60
CA LEU A 62 -3.61 10.68 2.79
C LEU A 62 -3.15 10.91 4.24
N HIS A 63 -3.12 9.91 5.11
CA HIS A 63 -2.38 10.04 6.35
C HIS A 63 -0.88 10.14 6.06
N ASN A 64 -0.17 10.87 6.90
CA ASN A 64 1.24 11.16 6.70
C ASN A 64 2.15 9.91 6.71
N ASP A 65 1.75 8.87 7.40
CA ASP A 65 2.44 7.58 7.40
C ASP A 65 2.22 6.76 6.13
N HIS A 66 1.32 7.21 5.24
CA HIS A 66 1.05 6.60 3.93
C HIS A 66 1.40 7.49 2.74
N ALA A 67 1.40 8.82 2.90
CA ALA A 67 1.68 9.75 1.81
C ALA A 67 2.79 10.77 2.11
N GLY A 68 3.30 10.86 3.35
CA GLY A 68 4.10 11.96 3.85
C GLY A 68 5.43 12.23 3.12
N SER A 69 6.02 11.26 2.41
CA SER A 69 7.19 11.48 1.57
C SER A 69 6.94 11.29 0.07
N LEU A 70 5.68 11.23 -0.36
CA LEU A 70 5.34 11.07 -1.79
C LEU A 70 5.88 12.20 -2.63
N SER A 71 5.62 13.45 -2.24
CA SER A 71 6.13 14.63 -2.94
C SER A 71 7.65 14.62 -3.02
N GLN A 72 8.33 14.29 -1.93
CA GLN A 72 9.79 14.21 -1.89
C GLN A 72 10.34 13.15 -2.87
N LEU A 73 9.70 11.98 -2.97
CA LEU A 73 10.06 10.95 -3.94
C LEU A 73 9.86 11.43 -5.39
N ILE A 74 8.73 12.08 -5.68
CA ILE A 74 8.44 12.61 -7.01
C ILE A 74 9.46 13.68 -7.41
N LEU A 75 9.69 14.67 -6.55
CA LEU A 75 10.64 15.76 -6.81
C LEU A 75 12.07 15.24 -7.00
N TYR A 76 12.49 14.28 -6.16
CA TYR A 76 13.79 13.64 -6.28
C TYR A 76 13.99 12.96 -7.65
N LEU A 77 13.02 12.13 -8.07
CA LEU A 77 13.09 11.44 -9.35
C LEU A 77 13.03 12.41 -10.53
N TYR A 78 12.21 13.42 -10.43
CA TYR A 78 12.04 14.41 -11.49
C TYR A 78 13.28 15.29 -11.67
N PHE A 79 13.77 15.93 -10.60
CA PHE A 79 14.88 16.89 -10.70
C PHE A 79 16.26 16.22 -10.82
N ILE A 80 16.45 15.05 -10.22
CA ILE A 80 17.77 14.40 -10.23
C ILE A 80 17.91 13.44 -11.42
N TYR A 81 16.83 12.76 -11.82
CA TYR A 81 16.90 11.72 -12.86
C TYR A 81 16.02 11.99 -14.08
N ASN A 82 15.33 13.14 -14.12
CA ASN A 82 14.40 13.49 -15.19
C ASN A 82 13.34 12.39 -15.42
N LYS A 83 12.83 11.80 -14.34
CA LYS A 83 11.84 10.73 -14.36
C LYS A 83 10.54 11.17 -13.74
N LYS A 84 9.43 10.85 -14.43
CA LYS A 84 8.08 11.02 -13.86
C LYS A 84 7.70 9.81 -13.02
N VAL A 85 6.85 10.05 -12.03
CA VAL A 85 6.24 9.00 -11.19
C VAL A 85 4.79 8.83 -11.59
N ASN A 86 4.32 7.61 -11.73
CA ASN A 86 2.90 7.33 -11.90
C ASN A 86 2.25 7.17 -10.52
N VAL A 87 1.44 8.12 -10.13
CA VAL A 87 0.64 8.06 -8.89
C VAL A 87 -0.69 7.39 -9.21
N ILE A 88 -1.01 6.32 -8.48
CA ILE A 88 -2.25 5.56 -8.62
C ILE A 88 -3.04 5.74 -7.33
N SER A 89 -4.16 6.44 -7.39
CA SER A 89 -4.99 6.68 -6.21
C SER A 89 -6.41 7.08 -6.59
N LYS A 90 -7.37 6.68 -5.77
CA LYS A 90 -8.77 7.18 -5.81
C LYS A 90 -9.08 8.17 -4.70
N CYS A 91 -8.09 8.61 -3.93
CA CYS A 91 -8.27 9.66 -2.93
C CYS A 91 -8.67 10.96 -3.62
N GLU A 92 -9.83 11.51 -3.31
CA GLU A 92 -10.34 12.73 -3.98
C GLU A 92 -9.38 13.91 -3.87
N LYS A 93 -8.67 14.04 -2.75
CA LYS A 93 -7.75 15.15 -2.47
C LYS A 93 -6.29 14.90 -2.84
N ILE A 94 -5.97 13.85 -3.58
CA ILE A 94 -4.57 13.52 -3.91
C ILE A 94 -3.91 14.60 -4.76
N LYS A 95 -4.64 15.18 -5.71
CA LYS A 95 -4.13 16.28 -6.55
C LYS A 95 -3.86 17.53 -5.72
N GLU A 96 -4.82 17.96 -4.91
CA GLU A 96 -4.67 19.09 -3.99
C GLU A 96 -3.49 18.88 -3.01
N TYR A 97 -3.33 17.66 -2.49
CA TYR A 97 -2.20 17.30 -1.64
C TYR A 97 -0.86 17.50 -2.34
N LEU A 98 -0.72 17.06 -3.59
CA LEU A 98 0.50 17.24 -4.38
C LEU A 98 0.76 18.72 -4.71
N GLU A 99 -0.27 19.49 -5.02
CA GLU A 99 -0.20 20.94 -5.25
C GLU A 99 0.28 21.68 -4.00
N ILE A 100 -0.32 21.43 -2.83
CA ILE A 100 0.05 22.06 -1.55
C ILE A 100 1.49 21.72 -1.15
N THR A 101 1.96 20.54 -1.49
CA THR A 101 3.35 20.12 -1.22
C THR A 101 4.34 20.61 -2.29
N GLY A 102 3.91 21.44 -3.23
CA GLY A 102 4.76 22.04 -4.27
C GLY A 102 5.24 21.08 -5.35
N THR A 103 4.49 20.02 -5.61
CA THR A 103 4.83 19.02 -6.64
C THR A 103 4.30 19.46 -7.99
N PRO A 104 5.15 19.78 -9.00
CA PRO A 104 4.69 20.24 -10.30
C PRO A 104 3.98 19.13 -11.08
N GLU A 105 2.91 19.48 -11.80
CA GLU A 105 2.09 18.50 -12.53
C GLU A 105 2.88 17.71 -13.59
N GLU A 106 3.91 18.32 -14.16
CA GLU A 106 4.78 17.67 -15.13
C GLU A 106 5.68 16.57 -14.52
N ALA A 107 5.84 16.51 -13.19
CA ALA A 107 6.67 15.53 -12.50
C ALA A 107 5.98 14.19 -12.26
N TYR A 108 4.67 14.11 -12.44
CA TYR A 108 3.92 12.87 -12.21
C TYR A 108 2.80 12.69 -13.22
N THR A 109 2.22 11.50 -13.24
CA THR A 109 0.90 11.22 -13.82
C THR A 109 -0.03 10.77 -12.70
N LEU A 110 -1.32 11.07 -12.81
CA LEU A 110 -2.32 10.65 -11.82
C LEU A 110 -3.37 9.76 -12.49
N GLN A 111 -3.57 8.57 -11.95
CA GLN A 111 -4.53 7.58 -12.43
C GLN A 111 -5.31 6.97 -11.27
N GLY A 112 -6.56 6.61 -11.50
CA GLY A 112 -7.38 5.91 -10.50
C GLY A 112 -7.04 4.42 -10.37
N GLU A 113 -6.65 3.79 -11.48
CA GLU A 113 -6.35 2.34 -11.59
C GLU A 113 -5.38 2.09 -12.73
N LYS A 114 -4.79 0.89 -12.77
CA LYS A 114 -4.07 0.31 -13.91
C LYS A 114 -4.53 -1.13 -14.11
N GLU A 115 -4.24 -1.73 -15.26
CA GLU A 115 -4.67 -3.10 -15.61
C GLU A 115 -4.29 -4.17 -14.58
N TYR A 116 -3.17 -3.99 -13.86
CA TYR A 116 -2.69 -4.91 -12.85
C TYR A 116 -3.12 -4.53 -11.42
N VAL A 117 -3.80 -3.39 -11.21
CA VAL A 117 -4.25 -2.92 -9.90
C VAL A 117 -5.70 -2.43 -9.94
N GLU A 118 -6.52 -2.98 -9.07
CA GLU A 118 -7.89 -2.55 -8.78
C GLU A 118 -7.90 -1.94 -7.38
N ILE A 119 -8.38 -0.69 -7.26
CA ILE A 119 -8.45 0.04 -5.98
C ILE A 119 -9.80 -0.24 -5.34
N ILE A 120 -9.80 -0.69 -4.09
CA ILE A 120 -10.97 -1.13 -3.33
C ILE A 120 -11.22 -0.17 -2.18
N LYS A 121 -12.36 0.54 -2.20
CA LYS A 121 -12.74 1.44 -1.10
C LYS A 121 -12.94 0.65 0.19
N THR A 122 -12.42 1.17 1.30
CA THR A 122 -12.54 0.55 2.62
C THR A 122 -12.92 1.58 3.70
N GLU A 123 -13.20 1.13 4.91
CA GLU A 123 -13.48 1.96 6.07
C GLU A 123 -12.25 2.05 6.96
N HIS A 124 -11.76 3.24 7.24
CA HIS A 124 -10.65 3.47 8.15
C HIS A 124 -10.99 4.57 9.15
N THR A 125 -11.13 5.81 8.71
CA THR A 125 -11.56 6.95 9.50
C THR A 125 -12.72 7.66 8.83
N LYS A 126 -13.45 8.51 9.59
CA LYS A 126 -14.51 9.35 9.03
C LYS A 126 -14.00 10.63 8.35
N TYR A 127 -12.69 10.89 8.43
CA TYR A 127 -12.11 12.16 7.99
C TYR A 127 -11.41 12.06 6.63
N LEU A 128 -11.05 10.85 6.18
CA LEU A 128 -10.34 10.61 4.94
C LEU A 128 -10.92 9.40 4.21
N ASP A 129 -10.97 9.48 2.90
CA ASP A 129 -11.17 8.30 2.07
C ASP A 129 -9.98 7.35 2.22
N ALA A 130 -10.28 6.07 2.36
CA ALA A 130 -9.27 5.03 2.48
C ALA A 130 -9.58 3.87 1.52
N TYR A 131 -8.51 3.29 1.01
CA TYR A 131 -8.56 2.23 0.02
C TYR A 131 -7.52 1.16 0.32
N GLY A 132 -7.83 -0.07 -0.04
CA GLY A 132 -6.85 -1.09 -0.28
C GLY A 132 -6.76 -1.39 -1.76
N CYS A 133 -6.07 -2.44 -2.14
CA CYS A 133 -5.97 -2.83 -3.53
C CYS A 133 -5.92 -4.35 -3.73
N LYS A 134 -6.38 -4.76 -4.91
CA LYS A 134 -6.13 -6.07 -5.49
C LYS A 134 -5.09 -5.91 -6.58
N LEU A 135 -4.03 -6.68 -6.52
CA LEU A 135 -2.96 -6.71 -7.51
C LEU A 135 -2.96 -8.04 -8.25
N THR A 136 -2.74 -7.99 -9.55
CA THR A 136 -2.48 -9.19 -10.38
C THR A 136 -1.03 -9.11 -10.87
N ILE A 137 -0.15 -9.88 -10.23
CA ILE A 137 1.30 -9.85 -10.51
C ILE A 137 1.80 -11.24 -10.80
N LYS A 138 2.36 -11.46 -11.99
CA LYS A 138 2.91 -12.76 -12.43
C LYS A 138 1.92 -13.92 -12.23
N GLY A 139 0.66 -13.68 -12.60
CA GLY A 139 -0.43 -14.65 -12.50
C GLY A 139 -0.95 -14.90 -11.08
N LYS A 140 -0.50 -14.14 -10.08
CA LYS A 140 -1.02 -14.22 -8.71
C LYS A 140 -1.97 -13.08 -8.40
N THR A 141 -3.02 -13.39 -7.67
CA THR A 141 -3.95 -12.42 -7.08
C THR A 141 -3.52 -12.10 -5.66
N ILE A 142 -3.20 -10.84 -5.40
CA ILE A 142 -2.71 -10.34 -4.11
C ILE A 142 -3.70 -9.31 -3.60
N ILE A 143 -4.14 -9.44 -2.37
CA ILE A 143 -4.98 -8.45 -1.68
C ILE A 143 -4.13 -7.74 -0.64
N TYR A 144 -4.10 -6.42 -0.70
CA TYR A 144 -3.47 -5.54 0.27
C TYR A 144 -4.53 -4.61 0.85
N THR A 145 -4.84 -4.74 2.14
CA THR A 145 -5.96 -4.00 2.72
C THR A 145 -5.62 -2.57 3.11
N ALA A 146 -4.33 -2.25 3.23
CA ALA A 146 -3.88 -1.04 3.91
C ALA A 146 -4.57 -0.90 5.30
N ASP A 147 -4.70 0.32 5.80
CA ASP A 147 -5.41 0.58 7.05
C ASP A 147 -6.91 0.39 6.85
N THR A 148 -7.49 -0.52 7.61
CA THR A 148 -8.92 -0.84 7.49
C THR A 148 -9.55 -1.27 8.81
N ASN A 149 -10.80 -0.89 9.01
CA ASN A 149 -11.62 -1.34 10.14
C ASN A 149 -12.42 -2.61 9.81
N THR A 150 -12.47 -3.02 8.54
CA THR A 150 -13.32 -4.12 8.08
C THR A 150 -12.72 -4.87 6.89
N LEU A 151 -13.00 -6.16 6.78
CA LEU A 151 -12.65 -6.98 5.63
C LEU A 151 -13.82 -7.19 4.65
N GLU A 152 -14.98 -6.59 4.90
CA GLU A 152 -16.17 -6.78 4.06
C GLU A 152 -15.95 -6.41 2.59
N PRO A 153 -15.29 -5.27 2.24
CA PRO A 153 -15.02 -4.92 0.85
C PRO A 153 -14.15 -5.93 0.11
N TYR A 154 -13.30 -6.66 0.83
CA TYR A 154 -12.38 -7.64 0.25
C TYR A 154 -12.98 -9.05 0.14
N ARG A 155 -14.17 -9.29 0.73
CA ARG A 155 -14.82 -10.61 0.77
C ARG A 155 -14.97 -11.28 -0.60
N PRO A 156 -15.35 -10.59 -1.70
CA PRO A 156 -15.46 -11.20 -3.02
C PRO A 156 -14.15 -11.82 -3.52
N TYR A 157 -13.02 -11.22 -3.16
CA TYR A 157 -11.69 -11.58 -3.65
C TYR A 157 -10.99 -12.65 -2.79
N LEU A 158 -11.40 -12.81 -1.52
CA LEU A 158 -10.70 -13.66 -0.56
C LEU A 158 -10.63 -15.14 -0.96
N LYS A 159 -11.54 -15.64 -1.79
CA LYS A 159 -11.54 -17.03 -2.23
C LYS A 159 -10.47 -17.32 -3.30
N SER A 160 -10.21 -16.35 -4.16
CA SER A 160 -9.27 -16.42 -5.28
C SER A 160 -7.90 -15.84 -4.99
N ALA A 161 -7.71 -15.17 -3.83
CA ALA A 161 -6.44 -14.56 -3.49
C ALA A 161 -5.36 -15.60 -3.16
N ASP A 162 -4.21 -15.46 -3.80
CA ASP A 162 -3.01 -16.24 -3.49
C ASP A 162 -2.29 -15.71 -2.25
N GLU A 163 -2.31 -14.39 -2.06
CA GLU A 163 -1.69 -13.71 -0.93
C GLU A 163 -2.63 -12.63 -0.38
N LEU A 164 -2.68 -12.51 0.95
CA LEU A 164 -3.46 -11.50 1.65
C LEU A 164 -2.60 -10.78 2.68
N TYR A 165 -2.47 -9.47 2.53
CA TYR A 165 -1.78 -8.57 3.46
C TYR A 165 -2.83 -7.76 4.21
N VAL A 166 -2.93 -7.94 5.52
CA VAL A 166 -3.98 -7.37 6.35
C VAL A 166 -3.39 -6.48 7.43
N ASP A 167 -3.97 -5.29 7.62
CA ASP A 167 -3.76 -4.48 8.80
C ASP A 167 -4.32 -5.19 10.04
N VAL A 168 -3.48 -5.34 11.07
CA VAL A 168 -3.84 -5.99 12.34
C VAL A 168 -3.70 -5.07 13.55
N SER A 169 -3.36 -3.81 13.34
CA SER A 169 -3.09 -2.82 14.40
C SER A 169 -4.26 -2.62 15.35
N LYS A 170 -5.48 -2.70 14.86
CA LYS A 170 -6.71 -2.49 15.64
C LYS A 170 -7.34 -3.76 16.23
N PHE A 171 -6.72 -4.91 16.06
CA PHE A 171 -7.28 -6.18 16.56
C PHE A 171 -7.37 -6.29 18.08
N ARG A 172 -6.83 -5.34 18.83
CA ARG A 172 -6.77 -5.50 20.29
C ARG A 172 -8.04 -5.15 21.03
N ARG A 173 -8.97 -4.27 20.60
CA ARG A 173 -10.13 -3.94 21.49
C ARG A 173 -11.47 -3.52 20.88
N SER A 174 -11.63 -3.06 19.64
CA SER A 174 -12.93 -2.50 19.24
C SER A 174 -13.47 -2.80 17.85
N ALA A 175 -12.65 -3.05 16.85
CA ALA A 175 -13.09 -3.17 15.45
C ALA A 175 -13.68 -4.53 15.08
N PHE A 176 -13.34 -5.58 15.80
CA PHE A 176 -13.95 -6.89 15.61
C PHE A 176 -14.88 -7.26 16.77
N LYS A 177 -15.99 -6.54 16.89
CA LYS A 177 -17.14 -7.03 17.68
C LYS A 177 -17.63 -8.41 17.19
N ASN A 178 -17.09 -8.90 16.10
CA ASN A 178 -17.50 -10.18 15.52
C ASN A 178 -16.46 -11.27 15.78
N ARG A 179 -16.54 -11.90 16.98
CA ARG A 179 -15.77 -13.12 17.33
C ARG A 179 -15.83 -14.22 16.26
N GLN A 180 -16.81 -14.17 15.37
CA GLN A 180 -16.95 -15.12 14.24
C GLN A 180 -15.84 -14.92 13.18
N TYR A 181 -15.37 -13.69 12.92
CA TYR A 181 -14.28 -13.42 11.96
C TYR A 181 -12.94 -13.98 12.44
N HIS A 182 -12.61 -13.76 13.71
CA HIS A 182 -11.38 -14.30 14.30
C HIS A 182 -11.36 -15.84 14.27
N ARG A 183 -12.50 -16.48 14.52
CA ARG A 183 -12.66 -17.94 14.40
C ARG A 183 -12.59 -18.43 12.95
N ARG A 184 -13.11 -17.65 11.97
CA ARG A 184 -13.04 -17.99 10.54
C ARG A 184 -11.63 -17.83 9.98
N ILE A 185 -10.91 -16.80 10.33
CA ILE A 185 -9.49 -16.64 9.99
C ILE A 185 -8.67 -17.77 10.61
N LYS A 186 -8.86 -18.10 11.90
CA LYS A 186 -8.18 -19.23 12.54
C LYS A 186 -8.55 -20.61 11.97
N LYS A 187 -9.82 -20.86 11.65
CA LYS A 187 -10.24 -22.11 11.00
C LYS A 187 -9.72 -22.25 9.57
N ARG A 188 -9.65 -21.15 8.81
CA ARG A 188 -9.11 -21.16 7.44
C ARG A 188 -7.57 -21.17 7.39
N LYS A 189 -6.85 -20.85 8.48
CA LYS A 189 -5.39 -21.06 8.58
C LYS A 189 -4.95 -22.48 8.18
N LYS A 190 -5.81 -23.49 8.34
CA LYS A 190 -5.55 -24.85 7.86
C LYS A 190 -5.74 -25.05 6.35
N GLN A 191 -6.52 -24.18 5.67
CA GLN A 191 -6.77 -24.23 4.22
C GLN A 191 -5.99 -23.19 3.41
N TRP A 192 -5.55 -22.09 4.05
CA TRP A 192 -4.84 -20.98 3.38
C TRP A 192 -3.39 -20.97 3.86
N ASN A 193 -2.52 -21.49 3.04
CA ASN A 193 -1.08 -21.60 3.36
C ASN A 193 -0.33 -20.26 3.34
N ARG A 194 -0.99 -19.08 3.28
CA ARG A 194 -0.33 -17.79 3.13
C ARG A 194 -1.13 -16.62 3.68
N TYR A 195 -0.91 -16.31 4.94
CA TYR A 195 -1.22 -15.00 5.48
C TYR A 195 0.08 -14.33 5.89
N LEU A 196 0.35 -13.15 5.32
CA LEU A 196 1.38 -12.26 5.80
C LEU A 196 0.65 -11.17 6.58
N PHE A 197 0.73 -11.24 7.89
CA PHE A 197 0.18 -10.23 8.77
C PHE A 197 1.19 -9.08 8.90
N ASN A 198 0.71 -7.84 8.79
CA ASN A 198 1.41 -6.72 9.38
C ASN A 198 1.21 -6.83 10.89
N ALA A 199 2.19 -7.37 11.59
CA ALA A 199 2.16 -7.48 13.03
C ALA A 199 2.82 -6.23 13.60
N TYR A 200 2.04 -5.33 14.18
CA TYR A 200 2.57 -4.27 15.04
C TYR A 200 2.75 -4.84 16.43
N GLY A 201 4.00 -4.99 16.83
CA GLY A 201 4.35 -5.25 18.22
C GLY A 201 4.32 -3.95 19.00
N TRP A 202 3.48 -3.87 20.03
CA TRP A 202 3.65 -3.11 21.23
C TRP A 202 3.86 -4.08 22.38
#